data_5ee9de3ebd6a8ac1703619bb400174ec
#
_entry.id   5ee9de3ebd6a8ac1703619bb400174ec
#
_cell.length_a   1.000
_cell.length_b   1.000
_cell.length_c   1.000
_cell.angle_alpha   90.00
_cell.angle_beta   90.00
_cell.angle_gamma   90.00
#
_symmetry.space_group_name_H-M   'P 1'
#
loop_
_entity.id
_entity.type
_entity.pdbx_description
1 polymer ?
#
loop_
_entity_poly.entity_id
_entity_poly.type
_entity_poly.pdbx_seq_one_letter_code
_entity_poly.pdbx_strand_id
1 'polypeptide(L)'
;IYDPQNHAMFVALGYTNLNQLRANKLVAAKDKGYEIISYIHPDAGVPSDLTIGENCFIMHNVHIHPHVKIGDNVFIWSGTILCHHSSVGNHCWFTSGVNIAGNVNIGSNCFFAINATVTNNVTIGNRCFLGANSLVNKDLGNGKVMIAPSTKEYALDSTKFLDMISDKEVNKKINT
;
A
#
# COMPACT_ATOMS: atom_id res chain seq x y z
N ILE A 1 -31.10 12.50 4.54
CA ILE A 1 -29.90 13.11 3.92
C ILE A 1 -29.28 14.00 4.99
N TYR A 2 -28.01 13.81 5.29
CA TYR A 2 -27.26 14.59 6.26
C TYR A 2 -26.89 15.95 5.67
N ASP A 3 -27.04 17.01 6.45
CA ASP A 3 -26.74 18.37 6.02
C ASP A 3 -25.22 18.63 6.08
N PRO A 4 -24.57 19.10 5.00
CA PRO A 4 -23.15 19.42 5.00
C PRO A 4 -22.73 20.47 6.06
N GLN A 5 -23.63 21.36 6.46
CA GLN A 5 -23.34 22.35 7.49
C GLN A 5 -23.11 21.74 8.89
N ASN A 6 -23.64 20.55 9.11
CA ASN A 6 -23.63 19.88 10.43
C ASN A 6 -22.89 18.55 10.43
N HIS A 7 -22.37 18.11 9.28
CA HIS A 7 -21.74 16.79 9.14
C HIS A 7 -20.50 16.86 8.26
N ALA A 8 -19.41 16.28 8.74
CA ALA A 8 -18.25 15.98 7.93
C ALA A 8 -18.46 14.65 7.16
N MET A 9 -17.71 14.43 6.08
CA MET A 9 -17.82 13.22 5.26
C MET A 9 -16.47 12.53 5.09
N PHE A 10 -16.52 11.20 5.11
CA PHE A 10 -15.45 10.33 4.67
C PHE A 10 -15.97 9.44 3.54
N VAL A 11 -15.27 9.42 2.39
CA VAL A 11 -15.66 8.65 1.20
C VAL A 11 -15.02 7.26 1.27
N ALA A 12 -15.72 6.28 1.85
CA ALA A 12 -15.27 4.92 2.09
C ALA A 12 -15.55 4.00 0.89
N LEU A 13 -14.87 4.23 -0.25
CA LEU A 13 -15.00 3.41 -1.46
C LEU A 13 -13.68 2.69 -1.78
N GLY A 14 -13.80 1.51 -2.40
CA GLY A 14 -12.64 0.71 -2.84
C GLY A 14 -11.90 1.31 -4.05
N TYR A 15 -11.07 0.48 -4.66
CA TYR A 15 -10.10 0.87 -5.69
C TYR A 15 -10.60 0.71 -7.14
N THR A 16 -11.91 0.66 -7.35
CA THR A 16 -12.51 0.51 -8.68
C THR A 16 -11.92 1.50 -9.69
N ASN A 17 -11.54 1.00 -10.86
CA ASN A 17 -10.89 1.75 -11.93
C ASN A 17 -9.66 2.56 -11.46
N LEU A 18 -8.73 1.88 -10.79
CA LEU A 18 -7.55 2.52 -10.18
C LEU A 18 -7.94 3.76 -9.37
N ASN A 19 -8.85 3.57 -8.40
CA ASN A 19 -9.34 4.60 -7.47
C ASN A 19 -10.17 5.74 -8.11
N GLN A 20 -10.41 5.73 -9.41
CA GLN A 20 -11.12 6.83 -10.10
C GLN A 20 -12.56 7.02 -9.58
N LEU A 21 -13.26 5.92 -9.26
CA LEU A 21 -14.61 6.03 -8.68
C LEU A 21 -14.58 6.79 -7.35
N ARG A 22 -13.62 6.48 -6.46
CA ARG A 22 -13.46 7.15 -5.17
C ARG A 22 -13.08 8.63 -5.37
N ALA A 23 -12.17 8.91 -6.32
CA ALA A 23 -11.79 10.28 -6.67
C ALA A 23 -12.99 11.11 -7.12
N ASN A 24 -13.84 10.59 -8.02
CA ASN A 24 -15.04 11.26 -8.49
C ASN A 24 -16.05 11.52 -7.36
N LYS A 25 -16.20 10.58 -6.44
CA LYS A 25 -17.11 10.73 -5.30
C LYS A 25 -16.58 11.72 -4.26
N LEU A 26 -15.27 11.84 -4.10
CA LEU A 26 -14.66 12.87 -3.27
C LEU A 26 -14.95 14.27 -3.83
N VAL A 27 -14.78 14.48 -5.12
CA VAL A 27 -15.16 15.74 -5.78
C VAL A 27 -16.65 16.05 -5.54
N ALA A 28 -17.52 15.08 -5.80
CA ALA A 28 -18.96 15.27 -5.60
C ALA A 28 -19.35 15.54 -4.13
N ALA A 29 -18.58 15.06 -3.16
CA ALA A 29 -18.78 15.38 -1.74
C ALA A 29 -18.39 16.83 -1.45
N LYS A 30 -17.25 17.28 -1.96
CA LYS A 30 -16.78 18.67 -1.85
C LYS A 30 -17.75 19.66 -2.53
N ASP A 31 -18.22 19.32 -3.73
CA ASP A 31 -19.21 20.15 -4.46
C ASP A 31 -20.53 20.31 -3.70
N LYS A 32 -20.87 19.38 -2.83
CA LYS A 32 -22.02 19.45 -1.91
C LYS A 32 -21.74 20.25 -0.64
N GLY A 33 -20.52 20.72 -0.45
CA GLY A 33 -20.11 21.54 0.70
C GLY A 33 -19.74 20.75 1.94
N TYR A 34 -19.50 19.43 1.86
CA TYR A 34 -19.03 18.66 3.02
C TYR A 34 -17.59 18.99 3.37
N GLU A 35 -17.32 19.17 4.65
CA GLU A 35 -15.98 19.04 5.21
C GLU A 35 -15.50 17.60 5.05
N ILE A 36 -14.30 17.41 4.51
CA ILE A 36 -13.75 16.09 4.27
C ILE A 36 -12.74 15.74 5.37
N ILE A 37 -12.97 14.63 6.04
CA ILE A 37 -12.10 14.14 7.12
C ILE A 37 -11.25 12.98 6.66
N SER A 38 -10.12 12.78 7.35
CA SER A 38 -9.25 11.61 7.24
C SER A 38 -9.32 10.77 8.52
N TYR A 39 -9.01 9.49 8.40
CA TYR A 39 -8.90 8.57 9.53
C TYR A 39 -7.48 8.05 9.65
N ILE A 40 -6.88 8.22 10.82
CA ILE A 40 -5.59 7.63 11.19
C ILE A 40 -5.83 6.77 12.43
N HIS A 41 -5.55 5.48 12.33
CA HIS A 41 -5.71 4.56 13.45
C HIS A 41 -4.75 4.93 14.60
N PRO A 42 -5.19 4.92 15.86
CA PRO A 42 -4.33 5.27 17.01
C PRO A 42 -3.02 4.46 17.11
N ASP A 43 -3.04 3.19 16.66
CA ASP A 43 -1.86 2.32 16.64
C ASP A 43 -1.04 2.44 15.34
N ALA A 44 -1.25 3.46 14.53
CA ALA A 44 -0.37 3.77 13.41
C ALA A 44 0.84 4.56 13.91
N GLY A 45 2.03 4.13 13.53
CA GLY A 45 3.28 4.85 13.80
C GLY A 45 3.46 5.98 12.79
N VAL A 46 2.99 7.18 13.13
CA VAL A 46 3.10 8.37 12.27
C VAL A 46 3.99 9.43 12.92
N PRO A 47 4.87 10.09 12.14
CA PRO A 47 5.74 11.14 12.67
C PRO A 47 4.97 12.45 12.88
N SER A 48 5.45 13.32 13.77
CA SER A 48 4.84 14.61 14.05
C SER A 48 4.88 15.60 12.87
N ASP A 49 5.77 15.38 11.92
CA ASP A 49 5.92 16.18 10.69
C ASP A 49 5.16 15.62 9.48
N LEU A 50 4.27 14.64 9.69
CA LEU A 50 3.49 14.06 8.59
C LEU A 50 2.64 15.11 7.89
N THR A 51 2.86 15.26 6.59
CA THR A 51 1.98 16.03 5.71
C THR A 51 1.01 15.07 5.03
N ILE A 52 -0.29 15.23 5.29
CA ILE A 52 -1.34 14.36 4.76
C ILE A 52 -2.53 15.18 4.23
N GLY A 53 -3.08 14.75 3.11
CA GLY A 53 -4.26 15.35 2.51
C GLY A 53 -5.59 14.89 3.12
N GLU A 54 -6.68 15.22 2.45
CA GLU A 54 -8.05 14.89 2.87
C GLU A 54 -8.47 13.49 2.43
N ASN A 55 -9.49 12.95 3.07
CA ASN A 55 -10.05 11.61 2.78
C ASN A 55 -9.01 10.48 2.82
N CYS A 56 -7.99 10.61 3.64
CA CYS A 56 -6.99 9.57 3.82
C CYS A 56 -7.44 8.55 4.87
N PHE A 57 -7.05 7.29 4.66
CA PHE A 57 -7.37 6.18 5.56
C PHE A 57 -6.09 5.42 5.89
N ILE A 58 -5.64 5.51 7.14
CA ILE A 58 -4.42 4.86 7.63
C ILE A 58 -4.80 3.87 8.73
N MET A 59 -4.53 2.59 8.47
CA MET A 59 -4.89 1.48 9.37
C MET A 59 -3.83 1.24 10.45
N HIS A 60 -4.19 0.39 11.43
CA HIS A 60 -3.30 -0.04 12.49
C HIS A 60 -2.01 -0.69 11.95
N ASN A 61 -0.91 -0.59 12.70
CA ASN A 61 0.40 -1.12 12.32
C ASN A 61 0.95 -0.61 10.98
N VAL A 62 0.46 0.51 10.47
CA VAL A 62 1.13 1.27 9.41
C VAL A 62 2.27 2.05 10.04
N HIS A 63 3.45 2.04 9.43
CA HIS A 63 4.59 2.82 9.86
C HIS A 63 4.98 3.85 8.80
N ILE A 64 4.92 5.13 9.15
CA ILE A 64 5.31 6.25 8.29
C ILE A 64 6.53 6.92 8.92
N HIS A 65 7.60 7.03 8.15
CA HIS A 65 8.84 7.64 8.60
C HIS A 65 8.83 9.17 8.43
N PRO A 66 9.77 9.91 9.07
CA PRO A 66 9.86 11.37 8.95
C PRO A 66 9.98 11.88 7.50
N HIS A 67 9.46 13.05 7.25
CA HIS A 67 9.49 13.77 5.97
C HIS A 67 8.71 13.08 4.83
N VAL A 68 7.80 12.17 5.15
CA VAL A 68 6.87 11.61 4.16
C VAL A 68 5.74 12.60 3.89
N LYS A 69 5.33 12.71 2.62
CA LYS A 69 4.19 13.52 2.19
C LYS A 69 3.15 12.63 1.51
N ILE A 70 1.90 12.77 1.90
CA ILE A 70 0.78 11.99 1.38
C ILE A 70 -0.28 12.94 0.84
N GLY A 71 -0.68 12.75 -0.41
CA GLY A 71 -1.74 13.52 -1.05
C GLY A 71 -3.14 13.14 -0.56
N ASP A 72 -4.16 13.61 -1.28
CA ASP A 72 -5.56 13.38 -0.96
C ASP A 72 -6.01 11.96 -1.32
N ASN A 73 -6.96 11.45 -0.54
CA ASN A 73 -7.71 10.23 -0.88
C ASN A 73 -6.81 9.00 -0.99
N VAL A 74 -5.81 8.91 -0.12
CA VAL A 74 -4.86 7.80 -0.05
C VAL A 74 -5.26 6.82 1.04
N PHE A 75 -5.38 5.54 0.69
CA PHE A 75 -5.76 4.47 1.59
C PHE A 75 -4.57 3.55 1.83
N ILE A 76 -4.21 3.35 3.09
CA ILE A 76 -3.03 2.57 3.51
C ILE A 76 -3.47 1.51 4.53
N TRP A 77 -3.38 0.26 4.12
CA TRP A 77 -3.78 -0.89 4.93
C TRP A 77 -2.65 -1.38 5.82
N SER A 78 -3.03 -2.16 6.82
CA SER A 78 -2.19 -2.61 7.94
C SER A 78 -0.86 -3.22 7.50
N GLY A 79 0.19 -2.97 8.28
CA GLY A 79 1.53 -3.51 8.05
C GLY A 79 2.31 -2.84 6.91
N THR A 80 1.77 -1.80 6.29
CA THR A 80 2.47 -1.02 5.25
C THR A 80 3.51 -0.12 5.88
N ILE A 81 4.67 -0.01 5.24
CA ILE A 81 5.77 0.87 5.65
C ILE A 81 6.04 1.89 4.54
N LEU A 82 6.03 3.18 4.89
CA LEU A 82 6.48 4.27 4.03
C LEU A 82 7.74 4.88 4.64
N CYS A 83 8.90 4.66 4.02
CA CYS A 83 10.17 5.16 4.53
C CYS A 83 10.38 6.64 4.19
N HIS A 84 11.33 7.23 4.90
CA HIS A 84 11.66 8.66 4.94
C HIS A 84 11.80 9.34 3.59
N HIS A 85 11.43 10.63 3.52
CA HIS A 85 11.54 11.49 2.34
C HIS A 85 10.77 11.00 1.11
N SER A 86 9.85 10.06 1.26
CA SER A 86 9.01 9.58 0.17
C SER A 86 7.76 10.45 0.00
N SER A 87 7.24 10.51 -1.21
CA SER A 87 6.01 11.23 -1.53
C SER A 87 5.00 10.31 -2.23
N VAL A 88 3.74 10.44 -1.84
CA VAL A 88 2.60 9.71 -2.42
C VAL A 88 1.61 10.69 -3.01
N GLY A 89 1.34 10.55 -4.30
CA GLY A 89 0.34 11.34 -5.00
C GLY A 89 -1.11 10.99 -4.59
N ASN A 90 -2.05 11.72 -5.13
CA ASN A 90 -3.47 11.59 -4.78
C ASN A 90 -4.08 10.26 -5.23
N HIS A 91 -5.11 9.83 -4.54
CA HIS A 91 -5.95 8.69 -4.92
C HIS A 91 -5.21 7.35 -5.01
N CYS A 92 -4.16 7.14 -4.22
CA CYS A 92 -3.43 5.87 -4.19
C CYS A 92 -4.07 4.87 -3.22
N TRP A 93 -3.80 3.58 -3.45
CA TRP A 93 -4.24 2.49 -2.61
C TRP A 93 -3.10 1.53 -2.32
N PHE A 94 -2.79 1.36 -1.04
CA PHE A 94 -1.79 0.41 -0.56
C PHE A 94 -2.51 -0.68 0.22
N THR A 95 -2.45 -1.92 -0.25
CA THR A 95 -2.96 -3.06 0.51
C THR A 95 -1.96 -3.46 1.59
N SER A 96 -2.28 -4.47 2.39
CA SER A 96 -1.49 -4.84 3.56
C SER A 96 -0.05 -5.26 3.20
N GLY A 97 0.90 -4.88 4.06
CA GLY A 97 2.30 -5.30 3.97
C GLY A 97 3.10 -4.68 2.84
N VAL A 98 2.61 -3.61 2.21
CA VAL A 98 3.39 -2.90 1.17
C VAL A 98 4.60 -2.22 1.80
N ASN A 99 5.77 -2.32 1.14
CA ASN A 99 7.01 -1.73 1.63
C ASN A 99 7.56 -0.72 0.63
N ILE A 100 7.57 0.54 1.01
CA ILE A 100 8.13 1.64 0.22
C ILE A 100 9.40 2.13 0.92
N ALA A 101 10.54 1.97 0.26
CA ALA A 101 11.84 2.42 0.79
C ALA A 101 12.00 3.94 0.74
N GLY A 102 13.14 4.46 1.18
CA GLY A 102 13.37 5.91 1.26
C GLY A 102 13.52 6.61 -0.08
N ASN A 103 13.17 7.90 -0.14
CA ASN A 103 13.26 8.76 -1.34
C ASN A 103 12.46 8.23 -2.55
N VAL A 104 11.32 7.59 -2.35
CA VAL A 104 10.47 7.12 -3.42
C VAL A 104 9.41 8.18 -3.74
N ASN A 105 9.24 8.49 -5.05
CA ASN A 105 8.20 9.39 -5.52
C ASN A 105 7.12 8.60 -6.23
N ILE A 106 5.89 8.64 -5.72
CA ILE A 106 4.74 7.90 -6.28
C ILE A 106 3.74 8.89 -6.85
N GLY A 107 3.40 8.70 -8.12
CA GLY A 107 2.35 9.47 -8.80
C GLY A 107 0.95 9.13 -8.30
N SER A 108 -0.05 9.74 -8.91
CA SER A 108 -1.46 9.60 -8.50
C SER A 108 -2.14 8.35 -9.09
N ASN A 109 -3.23 7.91 -8.45
CA ASN A 109 -4.06 6.79 -8.90
C ASN A 109 -3.32 5.45 -9.00
N CYS A 110 -2.30 5.23 -8.17
CA CYS A 110 -1.57 3.97 -8.13
C CYS A 110 -2.23 2.94 -7.19
N PHE A 111 -2.04 1.67 -7.52
CA PHE A 111 -2.49 0.55 -6.71
C PHE A 111 -1.30 -0.37 -6.40
N PHE A 112 -1.14 -0.68 -5.12
CA PHE A 112 -0.10 -1.58 -4.60
C PHE A 112 -0.77 -2.78 -3.94
N ALA A 113 -0.64 -3.95 -4.56
CA ALA A 113 -1.17 -5.19 -4.00
C ALA A 113 -0.29 -5.70 -2.84
N ILE A 114 -0.79 -6.69 -2.13
CA ILE A 114 -0.20 -7.23 -0.91
C ILE A 114 1.30 -7.53 -1.07
N ASN A 115 2.10 -7.08 -0.09
CA ASN A 115 3.57 -7.25 -0.06
C ASN A 115 4.33 -6.69 -1.28
N ALA A 116 3.75 -5.78 -2.06
CA ALA A 116 4.52 -5.11 -3.11
C ALA A 116 5.63 -4.27 -2.47
N THR A 117 6.82 -4.28 -3.08
CA THR A 117 8.02 -3.63 -2.55
C THR A 117 8.62 -2.70 -3.59
N VAL A 118 8.99 -1.48 -3.17
CA VAL A 118 9.70 -0.49 -3.99
C VAL A 118 11.01 -0.12 -3.31
N THR A 119 12.13 -0.22 -4.03
CA THR A 119 13.45 0.11 -3.48
C THR A 119 13.72 1.62 -3.44
N ASN A 120 14.81 2.01 -2.79
CA ASN A 120 15.19 3.42 -2.60
C ASN A 120 15.37 4.18 -3.93
N ASN A 121 15.04 5.48 -3.90
CA ASN A 121 15.26 6.44 -4.97
C ASN A 121 14.51 6.12 -6.29
N VAL A 122 13.42 5.39 -6.22
CA VAL A 122 12.59 5.03 -7.40
C VAL A 122 11.46 6.03 -7.57
N THR A 123 11.17 6.38 -8.83
CA THR A 123 9.99 7.15 -9.23
C THR A 123 8.96 6.24 -9.88
N ILE A 124 7.73 6.24 -9.36
CA ILE A 124 6.56 5.54 -9.90
C ILE A 124 5.64 6.59 -10.55
N GLY A 125 5.39 6.46 -11.84
CA GLY A 125 4.46 7.33 -12.55
C GLY A 125 3.00 7.16 -12.13
N ASN A 126 2.11 7.93 -12.74
CA ASN A 126 0.68 7.87 -12.44
C ASN A 126 0.04 6.57 -12.95
N ARG A 127 -1.05 6.14 -12.30
CA ARG A 127 -1.90 5.01 -12.71
C ARG A 127 -1.13 3.68 -12.87
N CYS A 128 -0.13 3.45 -12.04
CA CYS A 128 0.59 2.18 -12.00
C CYS A 128 -0.12 1.16 -11.12
N PHE A 129 -0.04 -0.13 -11.51
CA PHE A 129 -0.54 -1.26 -10.75
C PHE A 129 0.63 -2.18 -10.40
N LEU A 130 0.92 -2.32 -9.12
CA LEU A 130 1.93 -3.25 -8.62
C LEU A 130 1.23 -4.46 -8.00
N GLY A 131 1.37 -5.62 -8.65
CA GLY A 131 0.79 -6.89 -8.21
C GLY A 131 1.40 -7.41 -6.91
N ALA A 132 0.75 -8.40 -6.31
CA ALA A 132 1.23 -9.01 -5.06
C ALA A 132 2.67 -9.53 -5.18
N ASN A 133 3.47 -9.32 -4.13
CA ASN A 133 4.87 -9.72 -4.05
C ASN A 133 5.77 -9.17 -5.19
N SER A 134 5.34 -8.15 -5.92
CA SER A 134 6.19 -7.53 -6.94
C SER A 134 7.30 -6.70 -6.30
N LEU A 135 8.49 -6.76 -6.90
CA LEU A 135 9.65 -5.94 -6.53
C LEU A 135 9.93 -4.93 -7.65
N VAL A 136 9.93 -3.65 -7.30
CA VAL A 136 10.28 -2.55 -8.23
C VAL A 136 11.57 -1.90 -7.75
N ASN A 137 12.61 -1.99 -8.59
CA ASN A 137 13.96 -1.49 -8.31
C ASN A 137 14.47 -0.51 -9.37
N LYS A 138 13.59 0.02 -10.20
CA LYS A 138 13.86 1.05 -11.21
C LYS A 138 12.61 1.87 -11.48
N ASP A 139 12.78 3.06 -12.03
CA ASP A 139 11.70 3.97 -12.36
C ASP A 139 10.65 3.34 -13.27
N LEU A 140 9.40 3.64 -12.99
CA LEU A 140 8.25 3.24 -13.81
C LEU A 140 7.58 4.49 -14.39
N GLY A 141 7.40 4.51 -15.70
CA GLY A 141 6.55 5.49 -16.36
C GLY A 141 5.06 5.29 -16.01
N ASN A 142 4.21 6.20 -16.49
CA ASN A 142 2.77 6.14 -16.26
C ASN A 142 2.13 4.85 -16.80
N GLY A 143 1.10 4.34 -16.10
CA GLY A 143 0.26 3.25 -16.54
C GLY A 143 0.94 1.88 -16.58
N LYS A 144 2.05 1.70 -15.88
CA LYS A 144 2.78 0.43 -15.87
C LYS A 144 2.13 -0.57 -14.91
N VAL A 145 2.19 -1.85 -15.32
CA VAL A 145 1.70 -2.98 -14.53
C VAL A 145 2.89 -3.90 -14.23
N MET A 146 3.10 -4.19 -12.94
CA MET A 146 4.14 -5.09 -12.45
C MET A 146 3.49 -6.31 -11.83
N ILE A 147 3.82 -7.52 -12.30
CA ILE A 147 3.28 -8.78 -11.78
C ILE A 147 4.45 -9.71 -11.46
N ALA A 148 4.51 -10.17 -10.22
CA ALA A 148 5.47 -11.21 -9.83
C ALA A 148 5.04 -12.57 -10.41
N PRO A 149 5.98 -13.43 -10.83
CA PRO A 149 5.67 -14.77 -11.27
C PRO A 149 5.09 -15.59 -10.11
N SER A 150 4.16 -16.50 -10.43
CA SER A 150 3.65 -17.46 -9.46
C SER A 150 4.78 -18.42 -9.01
N THR A 151 4.75 -18.82 -7.74
CA THR A 151 5.61 -19.90 -7.25
C THR A 151 5.26 -21.20 -7.97
N LYS A 152 6.28 -21.92 -8.44
CA LYS A 152 6.07 -23.23 -9.07
C LYS A 152 5.66 -24.26 -8.01
N GLU A 153 4.72 -25.11 -8.38
CA GLU A 153 4.38 -26.29 -7.58
C GLU A 153 5.61 -27.19 -7.44
N TYR A 154 5.84 -27.66 -6.22
CA TYR A 154 6.90 -28.63 -5.97
C TYR A 154 6.44 -30.04 -6.39
N ALA A 155 7.38 -30.86 -6.89
CA ALA A 155 7.06 -32.17 -7.47
C ALA A 155 6.56 -33.21 -6.45
N LEU A 156 6.84 -33.03 -5.16
CA LEU A 156 6.37 -33.91 -4.08
C LEU A 156 5.10 -33.34 -3.45
N ASP A 157 4.19 -34.22 -3.06
CA ASP A 157 3.10 -33.88 -2.15
C ASP A 157 3.65 -33.53 -0.74
N SER A 158 2.81 -32.93 0.08
CA SER A 158 3.22 -32.44 1.41
C SER A 158 3.74 -33.55 2.33
N THR A 159 3.18 -34.76 2.26
CA THR A 159 3.61 -35.90 3.10
C THR A 159 5.03 -36.31 2.74
N LYS A 160 5.27 -36.58 1.47
CA LYS A 160 6.61 -36.97 0.97
C LYS A 160 7.64 -35.86 1.19
N PHE A 161 7.22 -34.57 1.08
CA PHE A 161 8.10 -33.47 1.37
C PHE A 161 8.52 -33.42 2.84
N LEU A 162 7.57 -33.64 3.78
CA LEU A 162 7.85 -33.67 5.20
C LEU A 162 8.76 -34.86 5.57
N ASP A 163 8.54 -36.05 5.02
CA ASP A 163 9.40 -37.21 5.19
C ASP A 163 10.85 -36.90 4.75
N MET A 164 11.01 -36.32 3.58
CA MET A 164 12.30 -35.94 3.02
C MET A 164 13.09 -34.95 3.92
N ILE A 165 12.45 -33.97 4.53
CA ILE A 165 13.13 -33.01 5.42
C ILE A 165 13.41 -33.62 6.81
N SER A 166 12.51 -34.45 7.32
CA SER A 166 12.68 -35.14 8.60
C SER A 166 13.89 -36.07 8.58
N ASP A 167 14.06 -36.84 7.52
CA ASP A 167 15.23 -37.71 7.33
C ASP A 167 16.56 -36.93 7.29
N LYS A 168 16.56 -35.73 6.70
CA LYS A 168 17.75 -34.85 6.69
C LYS A 168 18.12 -34.32 8.08
N GLU A 169 17.11 -34.01 8.92
CA GLU A 169 17.39 -33.58 10.32
C GLU A 169 17.89 -34.70 11.22
N VAL A 170 17.31 -35.88 11.05
CA VAL A 170 17.77 -37.08 11.80
C VAL A 170 19.19 -37.42 11.42
N ASN A 171 19.57 -37.44 10.15
CA ASN A 171 20.93 -37.75 9.68
C ASN A 171 21.98 -36.71 10.09
N LYS A 172 21.61 -35.43 10.29
CA LYS A 172 22.51 -34.43 10.85
C LYS A 172 22.82 -34.65 12.33
N LYS A 173 21.86 -35.15 13.12
CA LYS A 173 22.04 -35.44 14.55
C LYS A 173 22.80 -36.72 14.84
N ILE A 174 22.89 -37.66 13.89
CA ILE A 174 23.61 -38.91 14.04
C ILE A 174 25.10 -38.74 13.70
N ASN A 175 25.46 -37.69 12.92
CA ASN A 175 26.83 -37.42 12.47
C ASN A 175 27.56 -36.31 13.27
N THR A 176 26.95 -35.85 14.37
CA THR A 176 27.54 -34.95 15.39
C THR A 176 27.70 -35.67 16.72
#